data_4e9aaf7574d39bc3a90135a9f7a35786
#
_entry.id   4e9aaf7574d39bc3a90135a9f7a35786
#
_cell.length_a   1.000
_cell.length_b   1.000
_cell.length_c   1.000
_cell.angle_alpha   90.00
_cell.angle_beta   90.00
_cell.angle_gamma   90.00
#
_symmetry.space_group_name_H-M   'P 1'
#
loop_
_entity.id
_entity.type
_entity.pdbx_description
1 polymer ?
#
loop_
_entity_poly.entity_id
_entity_poly.type
_entity_poly.pdbx_seq_one_letter_code
_entity_poly.pdbx_strand_id
1 'polypeptide(L)'
;NAEGKNIVVIGGGDTAMDCVRTSIRQKAKSVKCLYRRDKENMPGSAREVANAEEEGVEFVWLSSPKEFIGINKVEGLMVDKIKLGEPDDSGRRKPEIQNNSHFNIKADIVIKALGFDPENLPKLFGSEDLQVTKWGTLKTDFDTMETNLPGVFAAGDIIRGASLVVWAIKDGRDVAISIKSFLE
;
A
#
# COMPACT_ATOMS: atom_id res chain seq x y z
N ASN A 1 1.45 20.87 4.68
CA ASN A 1 2.82 21.43 4.72
C ASN A 1 3.59 20.76 5.86
N ALA A 2 4.77 20.20 5.54
CA ALA A 2 5.64 19.49 6.47
C ALA A 2 6.68 20.38 7.16
N GLU A 3 6.79 21.66 6.77
CA GLU A 3 7.82 22.57 7.26
C GLU A 3 7.86 22.65 8.79
N GLY A 4 9.04 22.42 9.36
CA GLY A 4 9.29 22.47 10.80
C GLY A 4 8.65 21.38 11.66
N LYS A 5 7.97 20.39 11.03
CA LYS A 5 7.22 19.34 11.72
C LYS A 5 7.96 18.00 11.76
N ASN A 6 7.60 17.18 12.74
CA ASN A 6 8.03 15.78 12.82
C ASN A 6 7.04 14.93 12.03
N ILE A 7 7.50 14.29 10.97
CA ILE A 7 6.67 13.50 10.05
C ILE A 7 6.97 12.00 10.26
N VAL A 8 5.92 11.20 10.36
CA VAL A 8 6.02 9.74 10.32
C VAL A 8 5.21 9.23 9.14
N VAL A 9 5.85 8.51 8.23
CA VAL A 9 5.19 7.83 7.11
C VAL A 9 5.14 6.34 7.42
N ILE A 10 3.94 5.75 7.36
CA ILE A 10 3.71 4.32 7.58
C ILE A 10 3.56 3.65 6.23
N GLY A 11 4.49 2.78 5.87
CA GLY A 11 4.48 2.04 4.62
C GLY A 11 5.88 1.76 4.08
N GLY A 12 5.98 0.94 3.05
CA GLY A 12 7.26 0.53 2.47
C GLY A 12 7.24 0.45 0.94
N GLY A 13 6.19 0.92 0.29
CA GLY A 13 6.09 1.01 -1.17
C GLY A 13 6.58 2.35 -1.71
N ASP A 14 6.54 2.50 -3.04
CA ASP A 14 6.99 3.72 -3.72
C ASP A 14 6.21 4.97 -3.27
N THR A 15 4.91 4.83 -2.96
CA THR A 15 4.11 5.91 -2.36
C THR A 15 4.70 6.40 -1.04
N ALA A 16 5.22 5.49 -0.20
CA ALA A 16 5.87 5.88 1.04
C ALA A 16 7.16 6.64 0.75
N MET A 17 7.93 6.22 -0.26
CA MET A 17 9.16 6.92 -0.69
C MET A 17 8.86 8.33 -1.20
N ASP A 18 7.81 8.49 -1.99
CA ASP A 18 7.34 9.82 -2.43
C ASP A 18 6.97 10.71 -1.25
N CYS A 19 6.24 10.18 -0.27
CA CYS A 19 5.82 10.92 0.91
C CYS A 19 7.00 11.37 1.78
N VAL A 20 7.97 10.47 2.07
CA VAL A 20 9.12 10.82 2.92
C VAL A 20 10.02 11.84 2.22
N ARG A 21 10.34 11.64 0.95
CA ARG A 21 11.21 12.54 0.18
C ARG A 21 10.54 13.91 -0.04
N THR A 22 9.24 13.95 -0.31
CA THR A 22 8.47 15.19 -0.39
C THR A 22 8.51 15.93 0.95
N SER A 23 8.38 15.22 2.07
CA SER A 23 8.44 15.83 3.41
C SER A 23 9.81 16.45 3.70
N ILE A 24 10.91 15.79 3.32
CA ILE A 24 12.27 16.36 3.41
C ILE A 24 12.37 17.65 2.60
N ARG A 25 11.91 17.63 1.34
CA ARG A 25 11.96 18.81 0.44
C ARG A 25 11.09 19.95 0.93
N GLN A 26 10.05 19.68 1.69
CA GLN A 26 9.24 20.68 2.39
C GLN A 26 9.86 21.15 3.70
N LYS A 27 11.13 20.82 3.98
CA LYS A 27 11.87 21.26 5.17
C LYS A 27 11.23 20.78 6.48
N ALA A 28 10.77 19.53 6.53
CA ALA A 28 10.37 18.90 7.77
C ALA A 28 11.51 18.92 8.80
N LYS A 29 11.18 19.02 10.09
CA LYS A 29 12.15 18.94 11.18
C LYS A 29 12.78 17.57 11.31
N SER A 30 11.96 16.52 11.12
CA SER A 30 12.40 15.13 11.04
C SER A 30 11.43 14.34 10.19
N VAL A 31 11.93 13.32 9.48
CA VAL A 31 11.11 12.40 8.70
C VAL A 31 11.49 10.97 9.03
N LYS A 32 10.53 10.18 9.49
CA LYS A 32 10.70 8.76 9.79
C LYS A 32 9.81 7.92 8.88
N CYS A 33 10.38 6.86 8.31
CA CYS A 33 9.65 5.84 7.56
C CYS A 33 9.46 4.62 8.46
N LEU A 34 8.23 4.33 8.86
CA LEU A 34 7.89 3.19 9.72
C LEU A 34 7.50 2.00 8.84
N TYR A 35 8.25 0.91 8.94
CA TYR A 35 7.99 -0.28 8.15
C TYR A 35 8.04 -1.56 8.97
N ARG A 36 7.03 -2.42 8.79
CA ARG A 36 6.83 -3.65 9.58
C ARG A 36 7.78 -4.80 9.26
N ARG A 37 8.57 -4.70 8.20
CA ARG A 37 9.62 -5.67 7.84
C ARG A 37 10.98 -4.99 7.82
N ASP A 38 12.00 -5.71 7.41
CA ASP A 38 13.35 -5.20 7.20
C ASP A 38 13.52 -4.59 5.79
N LYS A 39 14.71 -4.07 5.53
CA LYS A 39 15.09 -3.45 4.27
C LYS A 39 15.01 -4.41 3.09
N GLU A 40 15.39 -5.67 3.30
CA GLU A 40 15.43 -6.70 2.25
C GLU A 40 14.01 -7.07 1.78
N ASN A 41 13.03 -7.00 2.67
CA ASN A 41 11.63 -7.31 2.39
C ASN A 41 10.80 -6.06 2.02
N MET A 42 11.43 -4.92 1.77
CA MET A 42 10.73 -3.69 1.40
C MET A 42 10.31 -3.72 -0.07
N PRO A 43 9.02 -3.47 -0.41
CA PRO A 43 8.54 -3.54 -1.78
C PRO A 43 8.90 -2.32 -2.64
N GLY A 44 9.29 -1.20 -2.00
CA GLY A 44 9.74 -0.01 -2.70
C GLY A 44 11.01 -0.24 -3.50
N SER A 45 11.19 0.52 -4.56
CA SER A 45 12.40 0.48 -5.39
C SER A 45 13.64 0.72 -4.53
N ALA A 46 14.63 -0.19 -4.62
CA ALA A 46 15.88 -0.08 -3.86
C ALA A 46 16.61 1.26 -4.09
N ARG A 47 16.47 1.81 -5.31
CA ARG A 47 17.00 3.13 -5.67
C ARG A 47 16.30 4.25 -4.89
N GLU A 48 14.96 4.21 -4.79
CA GLU A 48 14.20 5.23 -4.08
C GLU A 48 14.45 5.18 -2.57
N VAL A 49 14.65 3.97 -2.02
CA VAL A 49 15.06 3.78 -0.62
C VAL A 49 16.43 4.39 -0.36
N ALA A 50 17.41 4.11 -1.22
CA ALA A 50 18.75 4.70 -1.11
C ALA A 50 18.71 6.23 -1.21
N ASN A 51 17.97 6.77 -2.17
CA ASN A 51 17.79 8.23 -2.30
C ASN A 51 17.16 8.84 -1.03
N ALA A 52 16.18 8.18 -0.44
CA ALA A 52 15.54 8.65 0.79
C ALA A 52 16.50 8.64 1.99
N GLU A 53 17.34 7.61 2.11
CA GLU A 53 18.41 7.54 3.13
C GLU A 53 19.43 8.68 2.94
N GLU A 54 19.88 8.92 1.71
CA GLU A 54 20.80 10.02 1.37
C GLU A 54 20.20 11.40 1.66
N GLU A 55 18.90 11.57 1.44
CA GLU A 55 18.16 12.80 1.74
C GLU A 55 17.91 13.00 3.26
N GLY A 56 18.27 12.03 4.11
CA GLY A 56 18.20 12.13 5.57
C GLY A 56 16.92 11.57 6.19
N VAL A 57 16.21 10.70 5.49
CA VAL A 57 15.07 9.95 6.06
C VAL A 57 15.56 8.88 7.04
N GLU A 58 15.02 8.85 8.24
CA GLU A 58 15.27 7.80 9.22
C GLU A 58 14.30 6.63 9.02
N PHE A 59 14.80 5.45 8.68
CA PHE A 59 13.98 4.23 8.59
C PHE A 59 13.86 3.54 9.94
N VAL A 60 12.64 3.29 10.37
CA VAL A 60 12.30 2.53 11.59
C VAL A 60 11.80 1.16 11.16
N TRP A 61 12.75 0.26 10.92
CA TRP A 61 12.50 -1.11 10.47
C TRP A 61 11.87 -1.97 11.57
N LEU A 62 11.25 -3.09 11.18
CA LEU A 62 10.67 -4.08 12.08
C LEU A 62 9.76 -3.42 13.14
N SER A 63 8.91 -2.52 12.68
CA SER A 63 8.09 -1.70 13.56
C SER A 63 6.70 -1.49 12.96
N SER A 64 5.66 -1.62 13.78
CA SER A 64 4.26 -1.48 13.36
C SER A 64 3.54 -0.46 14.24
N PRO A 65 2.70 0.41 13.66
CA PRO A 65 1.91 1.33 14.46
C PRO A 65 0.92 0.55 15.33
N LYS A 66 0.82 0.95 16.59
CA LYS A 66 -0.13 0.40 17.56
C LYS A 66 -1.27 1.38 17.80
N GLU A 67 -0.93 2.62 18.14
CA GLU A 67 -1.90 3.63 18.54
C GLU A 67 -1.39 5.04 18.20
N PHE A 68 -2.31 5.93 17.82
CA PHE A 68 -2.01 7.36 17.67
C PHE A 68 -2.14 8.05 19.02
N ILE A 69 -1.16 8.86 19.38
CA ILE A 69 -1.13 9.62 20.63
C ILE A 69 -1.57 11.06 20.34
N GLY A 70 -2.50 11.56 21.16
CA GLY A 70 -3.02 12.93 21.07
C GLY A 70 -4.54 12.95 21.25
N ILE A 71 -5.12 14.10 21.62
CA ILE A 71 -6.57 14.25 21.84
C ILE A 71 -7.22 14.95 20.65
N ASN A 72 -6.82 16.19 20.38
CA ASN A 72 -7.38 17.00 19.28
C ASN A 72 -6.55 16.99 18.00
N LYS A 73 -5.30 16.58 18.11
CA LYS A 73 -4.34 16.43 17.01
C LYS A 73 -3.37 15.30 17.34
N VAL A 74 -2.71 14.80 16.31
CA VAL A 74 -1.64 13.83 16.50
C VAL A 74 -0.43 14.52 17.16
N GLU A 75 0.12 13.88 18.19
CA GLU A 75 1.30 14.33 18.93
C GLU A 75 2.40 13.28 18.91
N GLY A 76 2.03 12.05 18.57
CA GLY A 76 2.94 10.93 18.48
C GLY A 76 2.26 9.65 18.02
N LEU A 77 3.05 8.61 18.03
CA LEU A 77 2.66 7.27 17.62
C LEU A 77 3.29 6.26 18.60
N MET A 78 2.46 5.41 19.19
CA MET A 78 2.93 4.22 19.90
C MET A 78 3.19 3.13 18.86
N VAL A 79 4.34 2.48 18.95
CA VAL A 79 4.85 1.54 17.96
C VAL A 79 5.25 0.25 18.64
N ASP A 80 4.81 -0.88 18.10
CA ASP A 80 5.26 -2.20 18.52
C ASP A 80 6.48 -2.63 17.70
N LYS A 81 7.46 -3.26 18.37
CA LYS A 81 8.56 -3.95 17.68
C LYS A 81 8.06 -5.24 17.06
N ILE A 82 8.58 -5.54 15.89
CA ILE A 82 8.25 -6.72 15.11
C ILE A 82 9.45 -7.67 15.07
N LYS A 83 9.21 -8.95 15.08
CA LYS A 83 10.14 -9.99 14.62
C LYS A 83 9.57 -10.63 13.36
N LEU A 84 10.45 -11.11 12.48
CA LEU A 84 10.03 -11.87 11.32
C LEU A 84 9.92 -13.35 11.70
N GLY A 85 8.73 -13.90 11.56
CA GLY A 85 8.43 -15.31 11.70
C GLY A 85 8.83 -16.13 10.46
N GLU A 86 8.25 -17.32 10.33
CA GLU A 86 8.47 -18.19 9.17
C GLU A 86 7.91 -17.57 7.88
N PRO A 87 8.49 -17.93 6.71
CA PRO A 87 7.95 -17.53 5.42
C PRO A 87 6.53 -18.08 5.20
N ASP A 88 5.68 -17.27 4.60
CA ASP A 88 4.38 -17.72 4.09
C ASP A 88 4.50 -18.42 2.72
N ASP A 89 3.38 -18.89 2.15
CA ASP A 89 3.33 -19.57 0.85
C ASP A 89 3.91 -18.74 -0.32
N SER A 90 4.03 -17.42 -0.14
CA SER A 90 4.67 -16.51 -1.11
C SER A 90 6.16 -16.30 -0.87
N GLY A 91 6.74 -16.98 0.13
CA GLY A 91 8.13 -16.82 0.56
C GLY A 91 8.38 -15.58 1.43
N ARG A 92 7.35 -14.80 1.77
CA ARG A 92 7.49 -13.60 2.59
C ARG A 92 7.37 -13.95 4.06
N ARG A 93 8.35 -13.52 4.86
CA ARG A 93 8.33 -13.73 6.31
C ARG A 93 7.21 -12.91 6.97
N LYS A 94 6.41 -13.60 7.79
CA LYS A 94 5.27 -13.00 8.49
C LYS A 94 5.75 -12.07 9.60
N PRO A 95 5.30 -10.80 9.64
CA PRO A 95 5.61 -9.92 10.76
C PRO A 95 4.80 -10.34 12.01
N GLU A 96 5.48 -10.55 13.12
CA GLU A 96 4.91 -10.91 14.42
C GLU A 96 5.25 -9.86 15.45
N ILE A 97 4.27 -9.43 16.25
CA ILE A 97 4.47 -8.45 17.29
C ILE A 97 5.28 -9.10 18.43
N GLN A 98 6.33 -8.41 18.87
CA GLN A 98 7.06 -8.78 20.09
C GLN A 98 6.30 -8.28 21.31
N ASN A 99 5.93 -9.19 22.21
CA ASN A 99 5.21 -8.83 23.42
C ASN A 99 6.02 -7.84 24.29
N ASN A 100 5.33 -6.86 24.86
CA ASN A 100 5.88 -5.86 25.79
C ASN A 100 7.05 -5.02 25.23
N SER A 101 7.09 -4.79 23.92
CA SER A 101 8.21 -4.13 23.25
C SER A 101 7.83 -2.83 22.55
N HIS A 102 6.80 -2.13 23.02
CA HIS A 102 6.36 -0.86 22.44
C HIS A 102 7.25 0.32 22.87
N PHE A 103 7.29 1.33 21.98
CA PHE A 103 7.96 2.60 22.22
C PHE A 103 7.20 3.74 21.52
N ASN A 104 7.47 4.98 21.92
CA ASN A 104 6.79 6.13 21.38
C ASN A 104 7.68 6.89 20.38
N ILE A 105 7.07 7.35 19.30
CA ILE A 105 7.68 8.26 18.31
C ILE A 105 6.89 9.56 18.32
N LYS A 106 7.58 10.70 18.49
CA LYS A 106 6.96 12.01 18.34
C LYS A 106 6.59 12.26 16.89
N ALA A 107 5.36 12.71 16.64
CA ALA A 107 4.88 13.05 15.31
C ALA A 107 3.88 14.19 15.37
N ASP A 108 4.06 15.18 14.50
CA ASP A 108 3.10 16.25 14.28
C ASP A 108 2.16 15.92 13.10
N ILE A 109 2.62 15.06 12.17
CA ILE A 109 1.84 14.52 11.07
C ILE A 109 2.19 13.04 10.91
N VAL A 110 1.17 12.21 10.71
CA VAL A 110 1.32 10.79 10.33
C VAL A 110 0.64 10.56 8.99
N ILE A 111 1.38 9.98 8.04
CA ILE A 111 0.89 9.67 6.70
C ILE A 111 0.80 8.14 6.57
N LYS A 112 -0.38 7.62 6.24
CA LYS A 112 -0.60 6.21 5.93
C LYS A 112 -0.39 5.97 4.43
N ALA A 113 0.73 5.37 4.06
CA ALA A 113 1.09 4.99 2.68
C ALA A 113 1.03 3.45 2.53
N LEU A 114 -0.13 2.87 2.87
CA LEU A 114 -0.33 1.42 3.00
C LEU A 114 -0.92 0.75 1.74
N GLY A 115 -1.15 1.53 0.70
CA GLY A 115 -1.85 1.09 -0.51
C GLY A 115 -3.37 1.25 -0.39
N PHE A 116 -4.08 0.61 -1.30
CA PHE A 116 -5.54 0.68 -1.40
C PHE A 116 -6.12 -0.72 -1.44
N ASP A 117 -7.25 -0.90 -0.80
CA ASP A 117 -8.08 -2.09 -0.96
C ASP A 117 -9.04 -1.88 -2.14
N PRO A 118 -9.39 -2.93 -2.90
CA PRO A 118 -10.40 -2.85 -3.94
C PRO A 118 -11.75 -2.43 -3.37
N GLU A 119 -12.50 -1.64 -4.12
CA GLU A 119 -13.88 -1.33 -3.75
C GLU A 119 -14.78 -2.56 -3.84
N ASN A 120 -15.75 -2.67 -2.94
CA ASN A 120 -16.72 -3.77 -2.96
C ASN A 120 -17.79 -3.52 -4.03
N LEU A 121 -17.42 -3.75 -5.30
CA LEU A 121 -18.30 -3.53 -6.44
C LEU A 121 -19.56 -4.40 -6.43
N PRO A 122 -19.55 -5.69 -6.00
CA PRO A 122 -20.79 -6.45 -5.83
C PRO A 122 -21.83 -5.71 -5.01
N LYS A 123 -21.44 -5.15 -3.89
CA LYS A 123 -22.33 -4.37 -3.03
C LYS A 123 -22.71 -3.02 -3.64
N LEU A 124 -21.75 -2.31 -4.23
CA LEU A 124 -21.97 -0.96 -4.80
C LEU A 124 -22.94 -1.00 -6.00
N PHE A 125 -22.87 -2.05 -6.81
CA PHE A 125 -23.73 -2.23 -7.98
C PHE A 125 -25.01 -3.03 -7.68
N GLY A 126 -25.18 -3.54 -6.44
CA GLY A 126 -26.31 -4.41 -6.10
C GLY A 126 -26.29 -5.73 -6.87
N SER A 127 -25.11 -6.22 -7.25
CA SER A 127 -24.90 -7.46 -8.02
C SER A 127 -24.11 -8.45 -7.16
N GLU A 128 -24.79 -9.10 -6.21
CA GLU A 128 -24.16 -10.01 -5.25
C GLU A 128 -23.56 -11.26 -5.94
N ASP A 129 -24.04 -11.59 -7.13
CA ASP A 129 -23.52 -12.70 -7.95
C ASP A 129 -22.15 -12.39 -8.59
N LEU A 130 -21.72 -11.13 -8.64
CA LEU A 130 -20.43 -10.75 -9.20
C LEU A 130 -19.29 -11.28 -8.34
N GLN A 131 -18.50 -12.19 -8.90
CA GLN A 131 -17.46 -12.89 -8.15
C GLN A 131 -16.21 -12.05 -7.90
N VAL A 132 -15.68 -12.18 -6.68
CA VAL A 132 -14.42 -11.55 -6.27
C VAL A 132 -13.41 -12.61 -5.80
N THR A 133 -12.13 -12.22 -5.82
CA THR A 133 -11.04 -13.00 -5.25
C THR A 133 -11.04 -12.86 -3.72
N LYS A 134 -10.20 -13.63 -3.04
CA LYS A 134 -9.96 -13.48 -1.58
C LYS A 134 -9.41 -12.11 -1.18
N TRP A 135 -8.93 -11.31 -2.13
CA TRP A 135 -8.43 -9.95 -1.90
C TRP A 135 -9.43 -8.86 -2.27
N GLY A 136 -10.65 -9.24 -2.72
CA GLY A 136 -11.70 -8.29 -3.09
C GLY A 136 -11.64 -7.79 -4.54
N THR A 137 -10.64 -8.17 -5.33
CA THR A 137 -10.59 -7.85 -6.76
C THR A 137 -11.61 -8.70 -7.54
N LEU A 138 -12.12 -8.18 -8.66
CA LEU A 138 -13.03 -8.93 -9.51
C LEU A 138 -12.32 -10.13 -10.14
N LYS A 139 -13.04 -11.24 -10.23
CA LYS A 139 -12.60 -12.39 -11.02
C LYS A 139 -13.03 -12.20 -12.46
N THR A 140 -12.07 -12.36 -13.37
CA THR A 140 -12.29 -12.34 -14.81
C THR A 140 -11.63 -13.55 -15.44
N ASP A 141 -12.11 -13.93 -16.61
CA ASP A 141 -11.35 -14.74 -17.53
C ASP A 141 -10.11 -13.96 -18.00
N PHE A 142 -8.95 -14.61 -18.09
CA PHE A 142 -7.68 -13.92 -18.41
C PHE A 142 -7.57 -13.51 -19.87
N ASP A 143 -8.22 -14.25 -20.77
CA ASP A 143 -8.12 -14.01 -22.21
C ASP A 143 -9.15 -12.99 -22.67
N THR A 144 -10.35 -13.02 -22.12
CA THR A 144 -11.46 -12.15 -22.50
C THR A 144 -11.68 -10.96 -21.58
N MET A 145 -11.18 -11.03 -20.33
CA MET A 145 -11.46 -10.07 -19.25
C MET A 145 -12.96 -9.95 -18.92
N GLU A 146 -13.77 -10.93 -19.34
CA GLU A 146 -15.16 -11.04 -18.96
C GLU A 146 -15.27 -11.58 -17.53
N THR A 147 -16.21 -11.04 -16.77
CA THR A 147 -16.53 -11.54 -15.42
C THR A 147 -17.39 -12.79 -15.53
N ASN A 148 -17.83 -13.32 -14.39
CA ASN A 148 -18.83 -14.40 -14.38
C ASN A 148 -20.24 -13.95 -14.85
N LEU A 149 -20.47 -12.65 -15.03
CA LEU A 149 -21.73 -12.12 -15.54
C LEU A 149 -21.57 -11.82 -17.04
N PRO A 150 -22.39 -12.44 -17.92
CA PRO A 150 -22.28 -12.26 -19.36
C PRO A 150 -22.38 -10.77 -19.77
N GLY A 151 -21.46 -10.33 -20.63
CA GLY A 151 -21.40 -8.95 -21.11
C GLY A 151 -20.83 -7.95 -20.10
N VAL A 152 -20.35 -8.41 -18.94
CA VAL A 152 -19.69 -7.55 -17.92
C VAL A 152 -18.21 -7.84 -17.94
N PHE A 153 -17.44 -6.83 -18.32
CA PHE A 153 -15.97 -6.89 -18.41
C PHE A 153 -15.33 -6.02 -17.36
N ALA A 154 -14.09 -6.36 -16.96
CA ALA A 154 -13.32 -5.56 -16.01
C ALA A 154 -11.83 -5.53 -16.38
N ALA A 155 -11.18 -4.39 -16.13
CA ALA A 155 -9.77 -4.17 -16.48
C ALA A 155 -9.07 -3.26 -15.47
N GLY A 156 -7.74 -3.34 -15.38
CA GLY A 156 -6.92 -2.50 -14.53
C GLY A 156 -6.89 -2.94 -13.06
N ASP A 157 -6.75 -1.99 -12.13
CA ASP A 157 -6.51 -2.27 -10.72
C ASP A 157 -7.63 -3.07 -10.05
N ILE A 158 -8.86 -2.96 -10.54
CA ILE A 158 -9.98 -3.72 -9.97
C ILE A 158 -9.86 -5.24 -10.17
N ILE A 159 -9.08 -5.69 -11.15
CA ILE A 159 -8.79 -7.11 -11.38
C ILE A 159 -7.39 -7.51 -10.87
N ARG A 160 -6.41 -6.60 -10.93
CA ARG A 160 -5.01 -6.87 -10.58
C ARG A 160 -4.66 -6.54 -9.13
N GLY A 161 -5.46 -5.73 -8.45
CA GLY A 161 -5.04 -4.96 -7.28
C GLY A 161 -4.27 -3.72 -7.69
N ALA A 162 -3.79 -2.94 -6.72
CA ALA A 162 -2.98 -1.73 -7.00
C ALA A 162 -1.74 -2.08 -7.84
N SER A 163 -1.65 -1.50 -9.04
CA SER A 163 -0.64 -1.86 -10.04
C SER A 163 -0.15 -0.64 -10.81
N LEU A 164 0.73 -0.87 -11.78
CA LEU A 164 1.30 0.19 -12.60
C LEU A 164 0.31 0.63 -13.71
N VAL A 165 0.30 1.93 -13.98
CA VAL A 165 -0.52 2.55 -15.05
C VAL A 165 -0.34 1.84 -16.40
N VAL A 166 0.87 1.39 -16.73
CA VAL A 166 1.14 0.67 -17.98
C VAL A 166 0.32 -0.61 -18.13
N TRP A 167 0.06 -1.31 -17.02
CA TRP A 167 -0.81 -2.49 -17.02
C TRP A 167 -2.27 -2.12 -17.21
N ALA A 168 -2.74 -1.05 -16.57
CA ALA A 168 -4.10 -0.56 -16.77
C ALA A 168 -4.36 -0.14 -18.22
N ILE A 169 -3.38 0.50 -18.85
CA ILE A 169 -3.44 0.85 -20.29
C ILE A 169 -3.52 -0.40 -21.17
N LYS A 170 -2.65 -1.40 -20.88
CA LYS A 170 -2.66 -2.67 -21.60
C LYS A 170 -4.02 -3.35 -21.47
N ASP A 171 -4.50 -3.52 -20.24
CA ASP A 171 -5.78 -4.17 -19.96
C ASP A 171 -6.95 -3.46 -20.63
N GLY A 172 -6.96 -2.11 -20.63
CA GLY A 172 -7.99 -1.33 -21.33
C GLY A 172 -8.00 -1.56 -22.84
N ARG A 173 -6.84 -1.76 -23.46
CA ARG A 173 -6.74 -2.11 -24.87
C ARG A 173 -7.20 -3.53 -25.18
N ASP A 174 -6.81 -4.47 -24.33
CA ASP A 174 -7.14 -5.88 -24.51
C ASP A 174 -8.64 -6.11 -24.29
N VAL A 175 -9.23 -5.55 -23.23
CA VAL A 175 -10.68 -5.65 -22.99
C VAL A 175 -11.52 -5.00 -24.07
N ALA A 176 -11.04 -3.92 -24.71
CA ALA A 176 -11.76 -3.30 -25.82
C ALA A 176 -11.90 -4.24 -27.03
N ILE A 177 -10.90 -5.09 -27.28
CA ILE A 177 -10.97 -6.12 -28.33
C ILE A 177 -12.02 -7.18 -27.96
N SER A 178 -12.04 -7.62 -26.72
CA SER A 178 -13.01 -8.61 -26.23
C SER A 178 -14.44 -8.08 -26.27
N ILE A 179 -14.66 -6.83 -25.85
CA ILE A 179 -15.98 -6.19 -25.91
C ILE A 179 -16.45 -6.07 -27.37
N LYS A 180 -15.54 -5.69 -28.29
CA LYS A 180 -15.88 -5.61 -29.72
C LYS A 180 -16.34 -6.99 -30.24
N SER A 181 -15.58 -8.05 -29.93
CA SER A 181 -15.94 -9.41 -30.35
C SER A 181 -17.25 -9.91 -29.72
N PHE A 182 -17.60 -9.45 -28.53
CA PHE A 182 -18.87 -9.78 -27.88
C PHE A 182 -20.07 -9.08 -28.54
N LEU A 183 -19.87 -7.92 -29.14
CA LEU A 183 -20.93 -7.13 -29.78
C LEU A 183 -21.17 -7.48 -31.25
N GLU A 184 -20.24 -8.18 -31.89
CA GLU A 184 -20.33 -8.68 -33.29
C GLU A 184 -21.05 -10.02 -33.34
#